data_54ba5452e7c7a0171d31f8d6bdee1f2d
#
_entry.id   54ba5452e7c7a0171d31f8d6bdee1f2d
#
_cell.length_a   1.000
_cell.length_b   1.000
_cell.length_c   1.000
_cell.angle_alpha   90.00
_cell.angle_beta   90.00
_cell.angle_gamma   90.00
#
_symmetry.space_group_name_H-M   'P 1'
#
loop_
_entity.id
_entity.type
_entity.pdbx_description
1 polymer ?
#
loop_
_entity_poly.entity_id
_entity_poly.type
_entity_poly.pdbx_seq_one_letter_code
_entity_poly.pdbx_strand_id
1 'polypeptide(L)'
;GHEGSGVIEAVGEGVKDYKVGDFVAIAYDGCGECLACRKGDVLHCSNAASMKAKTEDGYLGGFGFADYFVRNTRSLIKMNPKLDPSEAAFLEPIATVVKGMKKLRVKPLETVAVIGAGTMGLVNALAARALGARVIVSEIMEKKINTAKEMGFEVIDAGKENPIEKVKELTDGIGADAVIIAVGASSANKQ
;
A
#
# COMPACT_ATOMS: atom_id res chain seq x y z
N GLY A 1 14.03 3.16 0.86
CA GLY A 1 12.75 3.85 0.80
C GLY A 1 12.21 3.93 -0.63
N HIS A 2 11.05 3.32 -0.86
CA HIS A 2 10.34 3.35 -2.15
C HIS A 2 8.95 4.01 -2.02
N GLU A 3 8.57 4.39 -0.83
CA GLU A 3 7.37 5.14 -0.49
C GLU A 3 7.77 6.61 -0.36
N GLY A 4 7.87 7.32 -1.45
CA GLY A 4 8.41 8.68 -1.45
C GLY A 4 7.59 9.64 -2.30
N SER A 5 7.63 10.91 -1.90
CA SER A 5 7.11 12.04 -2.65
C SER A 5 8.12 13.18 -2.60
N GLY A 6 7.98 14.13 -3.49
CA GLY A 6 8.87 15.30 -3.53
C GLY A 6 8.53 16.27 -4.65
N VAL A 7 9.33 17.31 -4.74
CA VAL A 7 9.22 18.33 -5.77
C VAL A 7 10.38 18.17 -6.76
N ILE A 8 10.10 18.30 -8.04
CA ILE A 8 11.13 18.23 -9.07
C ILE A 8 12.02 19.46 -8.98
N GLU A 9 13.30 19.26 -8.72
CA GLU A 9 14.32 20.30 -8.61
C GLU A 9 15.00 20.58 -9.95
N ALA A 10 15.20 19.52 -10.76
CA ALA A 10 15.80 19.64 -12.09
C ALA A 10 15.21 18.58 -13.03
N VAL A 11 15.25 18.87 -14.33
CA VAL A 11 14.84 17.95 -15.40
C VAL A 11 15.97 17.80 -16.42
N GLY A 12 16.17 16.56 -16.88
CA GLY A 12 17.15 16.27 -17.94
C GLY A 12 16.68 16.79 -19.30
N GLU A 13 17.64 16.86 -20.23
CA GLU A 13 17.37 17.23 -21.62
C GLU A 13 16.35 16.26 -22.25
N GLY A 14 15.38 16.80 -22.98
CA GLY A 14 14.33 16.01 -23.64
C GLY A 14 13.13 15.63 -22.78
N VAL A 15 13.11 15.93 -21.48
CA VAL A 15 11.93 15.74 -20.65
C VAL A 15 10.86 16.77 -21.02
N LYS A 16 9.66 16.28 -21.41
CA LYS A 16 8.56 17.14 -21.87
C LYS A 16 7.37 17.16 -20.91
N ASP A 17 7.14 16.06 -20.19
CA ASP A 17 5.93 15.87 -19.39
C ASP A 17 6.05 16.40 -17.96
N TYR A 18 7.26 16.75 -17.53
CA TYR A 18 7.57 17.27 -16.20
C TYR A 18 8.41 18.53 -16.26
N LYS A 19 8.26 19.38 -15.25
CA LYS A 19 9.03 20.61 -15.07
C LYS A 19 9.44 20.81 -13.62
N VAL A 20 10.42 21.65 -13.39
CA VAL A 20 10.81 22.12 -12.05
C VAL A 20 9.59 22.67 -11.32
N GLY A 21 9.42 22.30 -10.07
CA GLY A 21 8.29 22.66 -9.22
C GLY A 21 7.09 21.69 -9.29
N ASP A 22 7.08 20.71 -10.21
CA ASP A 22 6.02 19.70 -10.20
C ASP A 22 6.13 18.82 -8.93
N PHE A 23 5.00 18.66 -8.24
CA PHE A 23 4.89 17.76 -7.08
C PHE A 23 4.57 16.35 -7.54
N VAL A 24 5.36 15.38 -7.10
CA VAL A 24 5.31 14.00 -7.60
C VAL A 24 5.43 12.98 -6.47
N ALA A 25 4.85 11.81 -6.67
CA ALA A 25 5.14 10.60 -5.90
C ALA A 25 5.88 9.58 -6.76
N ILE A 26 6.61 8.69 -6.10
CA ILE A 26 7.41 7.65 -6.75
C ILE A 26 6.55 6.42 -6.99
N ALA A 27 6.66 5.87 -8.19
CA ALA A 27 6.14 4.55 -8.55
C ALA A 27 7.29 3.60 -8.93
N TYR A 28 6.98 2.33 -9.06
CA TYR A 28 7.94 1.37 -9.60
C TYR A 28 8.17 1.62 -11.10
N ASP A 29 9.41 1.43 -11.51
CA ASP A 29 9.87 1.60 -12.89
C ASP A 29 10.21 0.24 -13.51
N GLY A 30 10.03 0.16 -14.83
CA GLY A 30 10.47 -0.94 -15.66
C GLY A 30 11.10 -0.41 -16.95
N CYS A 31 11.75 -1.26 -17.74
CA CYS A 31 12.38 -0.84 -18.99
C CYS A 31 11.38 -0.34 -20.07
N GLY A 32 10.10 -0.68 -19.93
CA GLY A 32 9.05 -0.34 -20.90
C GLY A 32 9.00 -1.25 -22.13
N GLU A 33 10.04 -2.04 -22.40
CA GLU A 33 10.22 -2.78 -23.66
C GLU A 33 10.00 -4.29 -23.53
N CYS A 34 10.38 -4.88 -22.39
CA CYS A 34 10.24 -6.32 -22.18
C CYS A 34 8.77 -6.75 -22.08
N LEU A 35 8.52 -8.04 -22.27
CA LEU A 35 7.16 -8.59 -22.28
C LEU A 35 6.38 -8.28 -20.98
N ALA A 36 7.05 -8.35 -19.82
CA ALA A 36 6.44 -8.03 -18.53
C ALA A 36 5.99 -6.56 -18.49
N CYS A 37 6.86 -5.62 -18.86
CA CYS A 37 6.53 -4.19 -18.90
C CYS A 37 5.39 -3.89 -19.88
N ARG A 38 5.40 -4.50 -21.06
CA ARG A 38 4.32 -4.34 -22.07
C ARG A 38 2.97 -4.87 -21.59
N LYS A 39 2.98 -5.82 -20.66
CA LYS A 39 1.77 -6.33 -19.99
C LYS A 39 1.38 -5.51 -18.74
N GLY A 40 2.12 -4.47 -18.38
CA GLY A 40 1.91 -3.68 -17.18
C GLY A 40 2.45 -4.33 -15.88
N ASP A 41 3.20 -5.42 -16.00
CA ASP A 41 3.81 -6.13 -14.87
C ASP A 41 5.27 -5.71 -14.67
N VAL A 42 5.44 -4.44 -14.30
CA VAL A 42 6.78 -3.81 -14.16
C VAL A 42 7.63 -4.46 -13.08
N LEU A 43 7.03 -5.09 -12.07
CA LEU A 43 7.75 -5.78 -11.00
C LEU A 43 8.54 -7.00 -11.49
N HIS A 44 8.09 -7.61 -12.58
CA HIS A 44 8.77 -8.73 -13.25
C HIS A 44 9.57 -8.29 -14.46
N CYS A 45 9.99 -7.02 -14.49
CA CYS A 45 10.84 -6.51 -15.56
C CYS A 45 12.16 -7.28 -15.64
N SER A 46 12.44 -7.90 -16.79
CA SER A 46 13.71 -8.63 -17.02
C SER A 46 14.94 -7.72 -17.03
N ASN A 47 14.74 -6.43 -17.28
CA ASN A 47 15.78 -5.40 -17.35
C ASN A 47 15.67 -4.40 -16.18
N ALA A 48 15.33 -4.87 -14.98
CA ALA A 48 15.15 -4.02 -13.78
C ALA A 48 16.49 -3.39 -13.32
N ALA A 49 17.13 -2.66 -14.22
CA ALA A 49 18.41 -2.00 -13.98
C ALA A 49 18.33 -0.91 -12.91
N SER A 50 17.18 -0.20 -12.82
CA SER A 50 16.95 0.85 -11.82
C SER A 50 17.00 0.34 -10.38
N MET A 51 16.65 -0.93 -10.15
CA MET A 51 16.74 -1.57 -8.83
C MET A 51 18.16 -2.10 -8.52
N LYS A 52 19.05 -2.12 -9.52
CA LYS A 52 20.42 -2.63 -9.43
C LYS A 52 21.46 -1.52 -9.64
N ALA A 53 21.03 -0.32 -9.99
CA ALA A 53 21.95 0.80 -10.20
C ALA A 53 22.68 1.13 -8.89
N LYS A 54 23.99 1.17 -8.97
CA LYS A 54 24.85 1.63 -7.88
C LYS A 54 25.32 3.04 -8.20
N THR A 55 25.44 3.87 -7.16
CA THR A 55 26.16 5.13 -7.22
C THR A 55 27.66 4.86 -7.38
N GLU A 56 28.47 5.87 -7.76
CA GLU A 56 29.93 5.74 -7.94
C GLU A 56 30.63 5.23 -6.67
N ASP A 57 30.12 5.59 -5.49
CA ASP A 57 30.59 5.12 -4.18
C ASP A 57 30.04 3.75 -3.77
N GLY A 58 29.32 3.06 -4.67
CA GLY A 58 28.91 1.66 -4.52
C GLY A 58 27.60 1.42 -3.79
N TYR A 59 26.89 2.46 -3.34
CA TYR A 59 25.57 2.31 -2.73
C TYR A 59 24.50 1.98 -3.78
N LEU A 60 23.51 1.18 -3.40
CA LEU A 60 22.33 0.98 -4.23
C LEU A 60 21.54 2.29 -4.31
N GLY A 61 21.50 2.89 -5.48
CA GLY A 61 20.83 4.16 -5.72
C GLY A 61 19.34 4.01 -6.03
N GLY A 62 18.67 5.13 -6.13
CA GLY A 62 17.30 5.22 -6.62
C GLY A 62 16.21 5.06 -5.56
N PHE A 63 16.55 5.07 -4.28
CA PHE A 63 15.59 4.97 -3.18
C PHE A 63 15.47 6.28 -2.40
N GLY A 64 14.27 6.55 -1.86
CA GLY A 64 13.87 7.83 -1.26
C GLY A 64 14.42 8.11 0.15
N PHE A 65 15.40 7.35 0.67
CA PHE A 65 16.15 7.74 1.86
C PHE A 65 17.31 8.66 1.50
N ALA A 66 16.99 9.74 0.83
CA ALA A 66 17.94 10.75 0.38
C ALA A 66 17.22 12.09 0.21
N ASP A 67 17.95 13.20 0.37
CA ASP A 67 17.42 14.55 0.15
C ASP A 67 17.08 14.78 -1.34
N TYR A 68 17.89 14.19 -2.23
CA TYR A 68 17.69 14.20 -3.68
C TYR A 68 17.93 12.82 -4.27
N PHE A 69 17.21 12.52 -5.34
CA PHE A 69 17.45 11.29 -6.12
C PHE A 69 17.02 11.48 -7.58
N VAL A 70 17.66 10.77 -8.48
CA VAL A 70 17.35 10.81 -9.91
C VAL A 70 16.36 9.69 -10.25
N ARG A 71 15.33 10.04 -11.01
CA ARG A 71 14.31 9.08 -11.45
C ARG A 71 13.99 9.22 -12.93
N ASN A 72 13.62 8.08 -13.52
CA ASN A 72 13.02 8.10 -14.84
C ASN A 72 11.60 8.68 -14.75
N THR A 73 11.19 9.46 -15.73
CA THR A 73 9.84 10.07 -15.79
C THR A 73 8.72 9.04 -15.71
N ARG A 74 8.95 7.81 -16.16
CA ARG A 74 7.97 6.70 -16.06
C ARG A 74 7.71 6.23 -14.63
N SER A 75 8.61 6.50 -13.71
CA SER A 75 8.46 6.16 -12.29
C SER A 75 7.94 7.31 -11.43
N LEU A 76 7.44 8.35 -12.05
CA LEU A 76 6.88 9.52 -11.36
C LEU A 76 5.40 9.64 -11.68
N ILE A 77 4.62 10.04 -10.68
CA ILE A 77 3.20 10.34 -10.81
C ILE A 77 2.96 11.75 -10.28
N LYS A 78 2.41 12.64 -11.11
CA LYS A 78 2.03 13.98 -10.64
C LYS A 78 0.95 13.89 -9.58
N MET A 79 1.17 14.58 -8.49
CA MET A 79 0.27 14.64 -7.36
C MET A 79 -0.44 16.00 -7.29
N ASN A 80 -1.58 16.01 -6.61
CA ASN A 80 -2.24 17.27 -6.31
C ASN A 80 -1.34 18.10 -5.38
N PRO A 81 -0.95 19.33 -5.76
CA PRO A 81 -0.04 20.17 -4.97
C PRO A 81 -0.62 20.62 -3.62
N LYS A 82 -1.91 20.35 -3.35
CA LYS A 82 -2.56 20.62 -2.06
C LYS A 82 -2.39 19.48 -1.05
N LEU A 83 -1.94 18.30 -1.50
CA LEU A 83 -1.67 17.18 -0.58
C LEU A 83 -0.42 17.46 0.24
N ASP A 84 -0.42 17.02 1.49
CA ASP A 84 0.80 16.96 2.27
C ASP A 84 1.76 15.92 1.65
N PRO A 85 3.08 16.19 1.65
CA PRO A 85 4.05 15.22 1.12
C PRO A 85 3.97 13.84 1.76
N SER A 86 3.65 13.75 3.04
CA SER A 86 3.45 12.46 3.72
C SER A 86 2.22 11.70 3.20
N GLU A 87 1.14 12.41 2.86
CA GLU A 87 -0.04 11.81 2.25
C GLU A 87 0.26 11.32 0.83
N ALA A 88 1.00 12.11 0.04
CA ALA A 88 1.39 11.74 -1.32
C ALA A 88 2.31 10.50 -1.34
N ALA A 89 3.15 10.33 -0.32
CA ALA A 89 4.01 9.15 -0.18
C ALA A 89 3.22 7.84 0.01
N PHE A 90 1.97 7.91 0.50
CA PHE A 90 1.07 6.76 0.59
C PHE A 90 0.60 6.21 -0.76
N LEU A 91 0.94 6.84 -1.87
CA LEU A 91 0.59 6.31 -3.20
C LEU A 91 1.01 4.86 -3.38
N GLU A 92 2.22 4.50 -2.98
CA GLU A 92 2.76 3.15 -3.16
C GLU A 92 2.04 2.12 -2.28
N PRO A 93 1.91 2.30 -0.94
CA PRO A 93 1.14 1.40 -0.10
C PRO A 93 -0.31 1.23 -0.57
N ILE A 94 -0.97 2.32 -0.95
CA ILE A 94 -2.35 2.27 -1.46
C ILE A 94 -2.43 1.47 -2.76
N ALA A 95 -1.49 1.66 -3.69
CA ALA A 95 -1.45 0.90 -4.95
C ALA A 95 -1.29 -0.61 -4.70
N THR A 96 -0.46 -0.98 -3.73
CA THR A 96 -0.27 -2.37 -3.29
C THR A 96 -1.57 -2.96 -2.74
N VAL A 97 -2.26 -2.23 -1.87
CA VAL A 97 -3.55 -2.63 -1.29
C VAL A 97 -4.63 -2.76 -2.37
N VAL A 98 -4.74 -1.80 -3.28
CA VAL A 98 -5.71 -1.85 -4.40
C VAL A 98 -5.47 -3.08 -5.28
N LYS A 99 -4.21 -3.43 -5.54
CA LYS A 99 -3.87 -4.67 -6.25
C LYS A 99 -4.32 -5.91 -5.46
N GLY A 100 -4.14 -5.90 -4.14
CA GLY A 100 -4.63 -6.95 -3.23
C GLY A 100 -6.16 -7.12 -3.32
N MET A 101 -6.91 -6.02 -3.20
CA MET A 101 -8.38 -6.02 -3.30
C MET A 101 -8.86 -6.59 -4.64
N LYS A 102 -8.21 -6.22 -5.76
CA LYS A 102 -8.53 -6.79 -7.09
C LYS A 102 -8.30 -8.28 -7.16
N LYS A 103 -7.25 -8.81 -6.49
CA LYS A 103 -6.99 -10.26 -6.44
C LYS A 103 -7.97 -10.99 -5.56
N LEU A 104 -8.36 -10.43 -4.43
CA LEU A 104 -9.38 -10.96 -3.52
C LEU A 104 -10.77 -10.91 -4.13
N ARG A 105 -10.99 -10.06 -5.16
CA ARG A 105 -12.30 -9.85 -5.80
C ARG A 105 -13.40 -9.46 -4.83
N VAL A 106 -13.04 -8.67 -3.81
CA VAL A 106 -14.00 -8.15 -2.82
C VAL A 106 -15.16 -7.44 -3.51
N LYS A 107 -16.37 -7.78 -3.11
CA LYS A 107 -17.62 -7.24 -3.63
C LYS A 107 -18.37 -6.42 -2.58
N PRO A 108 -19.27 -5.52 -2.99
CA PRO A 108 -20.18 -4.86 -2.06
C PRO A 108 -20.98 -5.89 -1.23
N LEU A 109 -21.21 -5.56 0.05
CA LEU A 109 -21.96 -6.35 1.04
C LEU A 109 -21.23 -7.62 1.55
N GLU A 110 -20.10 -7.99 0.97
CA GLU A 110 -19.25 -9.04 1.56
C GLU A 110 -18.66 -8.58 2.90
N THR A 111 -18.42 -9.52 3.80
CA THR A 111 -17.72 -9.29 5.07
C THR A 111 -16.24 -9.60 4.91
N VAL A 112 -15.39 -8.62 5.18
CA VAL A 112 -13.93 -8.75 5.15
C VAL A 112 -13.38 -8.65 6.58
N ALA A 113 -12.71 -9.70 7.03
CA ALA A 113 -11.97 -9.68 8.28
C ALA A 113 -10.52 -9.24 8.04
N VAL A 114 -10.04 -8.24 8.78
CA VAL A 114 -8.65 -7.74 8.70
C VAL A 114 -7.95 -8.05 10.03
N ILE A 115 -6.91 -8.87 9.96
CA ILE A 115 -6.09 -9.23 11.12
C ILE A 115 -4.93 -8.25 11.24
N GLY A 116 -4.97 -7.42 12.28
CA GLY A 116 -4.03 -6.35 12.56
C GLY A 116 -4.55 -4.97 12.17
N ALA A 117 -4.44 -4.01 13.09
CA ALA A 117 -4.79 -2.59 12.91
C ALA A 117 -3.55 -1.69 12.83
N GLY A 118 -2.44 -2.20 12.30
CA GLY A 118 -1.30 -1.37 11.89
C GLY A 118 -1.63 -0.57 10.62
N THR A 119 -0.67 0.23 10.14
CA THR A 119 -0.83 1.05 8.95
C THR A 119 -1.40 0.27 7.77
N MET A 120 -0.79 -0.86 7.41
CA MET A 120 -1.27 -1.69 6.29
C MET A 120 -2.64 -2.32 6.55
N GLY A 121 -2.93 -2.72 7.80
CA GLY A 121 -4.25 -3.24 8.17
C GLY A 121 -5.34 -2.19 7.98
N LEU A 122 -5.13 -0.98 8.48
CA LEU A 122 -6.09 0.11 8.36
C LEU A 122 -6.27 0.56 6.90
N VAL A 123 -5.21 0.63 6.09
CA VAL A 123 -5.31 0.94 4.65
C VAL A 123 -6.11 -0.14 3.91
N ASN A 124 -5.91 -1.43 4.23
CA ASN A 124 -6.72 -2.53 3.70
C ASN A 124 -8.19 -2.42 4.14
N ALA A 125 -8.44 -2.11 5.41
CA ALA A 125 -9.78 -1.93 5.95
C ALA A 125 -10.53 -0.77 5.24
N LEU A 126 -9.84 0.36 5.05
CA LEU A 126 -10.37 1.50 4.30
C LEU A 126 -10.69 1.14 2.84
N ALA A 127 -9.80 0.41 2.18
CA ALA A 127 -9.98 0.00 0.79
C ALA A 127 -11.16 -0.97 0.64
N ALA A 128 -11.29 -1.96 1.52
CA ALA A 128 -12.43 -2.89 1.52
C ALA A 128 -13.75 -2.15 1.76
N ARG A 129 -13.79 -1.23 2.73
CA ARG A 129 -14.95 -0.37 3.01
C ARG A 129 -15.32 0.51 1.81
N ALA A 130 -14.33 1.06 1.11
CA ALA A 130 -14.55 1.87 -0.10
C ALA A 130 -15.15 1.04 -1.26
N LEU A 131 -14.92 -0.27 -1.27
CA LEU A 131 -15.56 -1.20 -2.22
C LEU A 131 -16.97 -1.65 -1.77
N GLY A 132 -17.47 -1.15 -0.65
CA GLY A 132 -18.81 -1.46 -0.13
C GLY A 132 -18.86 -2.71 0.74
N ALA A 133 -17.74 -3.27 1.17
CA ALA A 133 -17.68 -4.39 2.09
C ALA A 133 -17.94 -3.94 3.54
N ARG A 134 -18.56 -4.83 4.34
CA ARG A 134 -18.52 -4.75 5.80
C ARG A 134 -17.14 -5.16 6.28
N VAL A 135 -16.54 -4.40 7.17
CA VAL A 135 -15.16 -4.68 7.63
C VAL A 135 -15.13 -4.90 9.13
N ILE A 136 -14.54 -6.03 9.54
CA ILE A 136 -14.29 -6.39 10.94
C ILE A 136 -12.77 -6.43 11.12
N VAL A 137 -12.23 -5.66 12.06
CA VAL A 137 -10.79 -5.59 12.34
C VAL A 137 -10.48 -6.34 13.62
N SER A 138 -9.48 -7.20 13.62
CA SER A 138 -8.98 -7.92 14.81
C SER A 138 -7.60 -7.39 15.19
N GLU A 139 -7.41 -6.99 16.46
CA GLU A 139 -6.15 -6.43 16.97
C GLU A 139 -5.99 -6.77 18.46
N ILE A 140 -4.73 -6.81 18.95
CA ILE A 140 -4.41 -7.09 20.35
C ILE A 140 -3.92 -5.85 21.11
N MET A 141 -3.42 -4.82 20.41
CA MET A 141 -2.87 -3.62 21.02
C MET A 141 -3.94 -2.56 21.24
N GLU A 142 -4.19 -2.20 22.50
CA GLU A 142 -5.25 -1.26 22.90
C GLU A 142 -5.21 0.05 22.10
N LYS A 143 -4.01 0.65 21.92
CA LYS A 143 -3.86 1.89 21.15
C LYS A 143 -4.37 1.74 19.71
N LYS A 144 -4.07 0.60 19.03
CA LYS A 144 -4.49 0.35 17.66
C LYS A 144 -5.98 0.00 17.57
N ILE A 145 -6.50 -0.71 18.59
CA ILE A 145 -7.94 -0.97 18.75
C ILE A 145 -8.70 0.36 18.81
N ASN A 146 -8.24 1.29 19.63
CA ASN A 146 -8.88 2.60 19.77
C ASN A 146 -8.83 3.39 18.45
N THR A 147 -7.68 3.44 17.78
CA THR A 147 -7.55 4.07 16.47
C THR A 147 -8.54 3.48 15.45
N ALA A 148 -8.64 2.14 15.36
CA ALA A 148 -9.58 1.50 14.43
C ALA A 148 -11.05 1.80 14.77
N LYS A 149 -11.41 1.87 16.06
CA LYS A 149 -12.74 2.27 16.52
C LYS A 149 -13.06 3.74 16.18
N GLU A 150 -12.10 4.65 16.40
CA GLU A 150 -12.23 6.06 16.02
C GLU A 150 -12.45 6.25 14.52
N MET A 151 -11.88 5.36 13.70
CA MET A 151 -12.10 5.32 12.25
C MET A 151 -13.44 4.69 11.86
N GLY A 152 -14.26 4.26 12.82
CA GLY A 152 -15.59 3.71 12.61
C GLY A 152 -15.63 2.26 12.13
N PHE A 153 -14.61 1.46 12.45
CA PHE A 153 -14.62 0.02 12.19
C PHE A 153 -15.22 -0.78 13.34
N GLU A 154 -15.82 -1.94 13.03
CA GLU A 154 -16.09 -2.98 14.01
C GLU A 154 -14.75 -3.61 14.41
N VAL A 155 -14.45 -3.65 15.72
CA VAL A 155 -13.14 -4.10 16.20
C VAL A 155 -13.29 -5.18 17.24
N ILE A 156 -12.55 -6.28 17.06
CA ILE A 156 -12.40 -7.39 17.98
C ILE A 156 -11.07 -7.23 18.72
N ASP A 157 -11.14 -7.22 20.07
CA ASP A 157 -9.95 -7.30 20.94
C ASP A 157 -9.52 -8.77 21.06
N ALA A 158 -8.64 -9.20 20.14
CA ALA A 158 -8.16 -10.57 20.09
C ALA A 158 -7.24 -10.97 21.27
N GLY A 159 -6.90 -10.02 22.14
CA GLY A 159 -6.26 -10.29 23.42
C GLY A 159 -7.23 -10.75 24.49
N LYS A 160 -8.53 -10.50 24.32
CA LYS A 160 -9.58 -10.80 25.31
C LYS A 160 -10.61 -11.82 24.83
N GLU A 161 -10.84 -11.94 23.54
CA GLU A 161 -11.86 -12.81 22.96
C GLU A 161 -11.31 -13.58 21.74
N ASN A 162 -11.93 -14.71 21.42
CA ASN A 162 -11.54 -15.51 20.26
C ASN A 162 -12.06 -14.82 18.98
N PRO A 163 -11.18 -14.34 18.10
CA PRO A 163 -11.61 -13.60 16.91
C PRO A 163 -12.41 -14.43 15.91
N ILE A 164 -12.17 -15.77 15.83
CA ILE A 164 -12.91 -16.65 14.93
C ILE A 164 -14.35 -16.80 15.38
N GLU A 165 -14.56 -17.04 16.67
CA GLU A 165 -15.90 -17.18 17.26
C GLU A 165 -16.64 -15.85 17.17
N LYS A 166 -15.94 -14.75 17.45
CA LYS A 166 -16.55 -13.41 17.39
C LYS A 166 -16.96 -13.00 15.98
N VAL A 167 -16.15 -13.30 14.96
CA VAL A 167 -16.54 -13.06 13.56
C VAL A 167 -17.78 -13.87 13.20
N LYS A 168 -17.85 -15.15 13.60
CA LYS A 168 -19.05 -15.98 13.37
C LYS A 168 -20.28 -15.44 14.09
N GLU A 169 -20.15 -15.00 15.34
CA GLU A 169 -21.24 -14.35 16.08
C GLU A 169 -21.75 -13.12 15.35
N LEU A 170 -20.84 -12.25 14.87
CA LEU A 170 -21.17 -11.01 14.16
C LEU A 170 -21.75 -11.22 12.74
N THR A 171 -21.70 -12.46 12.24
CA THR A 171 -22.10 -12.83 10.87
C THR A 171 -23.13 -13.97 10.85
N ASP A 172 -23.88 -14.16 11.93
CA ASP A 172 -24.92 -15.20 12.05
C ASP A 172 -24.39 -16.62 11.73
N GLY A 173 -23.15 -16.91 12.10
CA GLY A 173 -22.49 -18.19 11.91
C GLY A 173 -21.81 -18.39 10.54
N ILE A 174 -22.00 -17.47 9.60
CA ILE A 174 -21.47 -17.58 8.22
C ILE A 174 -19.95 -17.41 8.18
N GLY A 175 -19.42 -16.46 8.96
CA GLY A 175 -18.00 -16.07 8.91
C GLY A 175 -17.72 -14.95 7.92
N ALA A 176 -16.45 -14.68 7.64
CA ALA A 176 -16.03 -13.68 6.68
C ALA A 176 -15.87 -14.28 5.27
N ASP A 177 -16.25 -13.52 4.23
CA ASP A 177 -16.07 -13.89 2.81
C ASP A 177 -14.59 -13.81 2.41
N ALA A 178 -13.84 -12.90 3.01
CA ALA A 178 -12.40 -12.77 2.80
C ALA A 178 -11.69 -12.40 4.10
N VAL A 179 -10.43 -12.86 4.21
CA VAL A 179 -9.55 -12.55 5.35
C VAL A 179 -8.25 -11.94 4.83
N ILE A 180 -7.85 -10.83 5.44
CA ILE A 180 -6.61 -10.13 5.14
C ILE A 180 -5.71 -10.17 6.37
N ILE A 181 -4.53 -10.77 6.24
CA ILE A 181 -3.53 -10.82 7.30
C ILE A 181 -2.54 -9.67 7.10
N ALA A 182 -2.57 -8.68 8.00
CA ALA A 182 -1.75 -7.48 7.96
C ALA A 182 -0.83 -7.35 9.19
N VAL A 183 -0.28 -8.47 9.64
CA VAL A 183 0.67 -8.58 10.75
C VAL A 183 1.88 -9.38 10.35
N GLY A 184 3.06 -9.01 10.88
CA GLY A 184 4.33 -9.68 10.60
C GLY A 184 4.65 -10.86 11.51
N ALA A 185 3.80 -11.19 12.49
CA ALA A 185 4.07 -12.27 13.44
C ALA A 185 3.56 -13.62 12.92
N SER A 186 4.38 -14.66 13.00
CA SER A 186 4.02 -16.03 12.58
C SER A 186 2.83 -16.62 13.34
N SER A 187 2.57 -16.16 14.57
CA SER A 187 1.42 -16.54 15.39
C SER A 187 0.08 -16.05 14.83
N ALA A 188 0.08 -14.98 14.03
CA ALA A 188 -1.12 -14.43 13.42
C ALA A 188 -1.73 -15.32 12.33
N ASN A 189 -0.95 -16.23 11.76
CA ASN A 189 -1.43 -17.19 10.76
C ASN A 189 -2.31 -18.31 11.36
N LYS A 190 -2.50 -18.31 12.68
CA LYS A 190 -3.34 -19.27 13.40
C LYS A 190 -4.71 -18.70 13.81
N GLN A 191 -4.97 -17.43 13.48
CA GLN A 191 -6.24 -16.77 13.77
C GLN A 191 -7.26 -16.90 12.60
#